data_28074f35ec77933db98f164f3a7df8b0
#
_entry.id   28074f35ec77933db98f164f3a7df8b0
#
_cell.length_a   1.000
_cell.length_b   1.000
_cell.length_c   1.000
_cell.angle_alpha   90.00
_cell.angle_beta   90.00
_cell.angle_gamma   90.00
#
_symmetry.space_group_name_H-M   'P 1'
#
loop_
_entity.id
_entity.type
_entity.pdbx_description
1 polymer ?
#
loop_
_entity_poly.entity_id
_entity_poly.type
_entity_poly.pdbx_seq_one_letter_code
_entity_poly.pdbx_strand_id
1 'polypeptide(L)'
;FQGRFSVKLNRTSQIEPLDVDIEIGSQAAEFSGALVDVQKGSGLIKRCPVCKRSLAKGVCTEHGKVDGTYDLRIKAVLDDGRRVQDVLINRETTERLVGLTLDEARMMAMEALDHEVVRSLIESKLVGRYFAIAGPRVDRYLLVETINELMPVTESSVDELMSRMEAI
;
A
#
# COMPACT_ATOMS: atom_id res chain seq x y z
N PHE A 1 20.52 -9.98 3.01
CA PHE A 1 20.02 -10.05 4.39
C PHE A 1 18.83 -9.10 4.49
N GLN A 2 17.62 -9.64 4.45
CA GLN A 2 16.34 -8.92 4.27
C GLN A 2 15.74 -8.45 5.59
N GLY A 3 16.51 -7.85 6.51
CA GLY A 3 15.95 -7.20 7.70
C GLY A 3 15.04 -8.06 8.61
N ARG A 4 15.01 -9.38 8.43
CA ARG A 4 14.29 -10.29 9.32
C ARG A 4 15.20 -10.75 10.44
N PHE A 5 14.81 -10.44 11.65
CA PHE A 5 15.43 -11.04 12.84
C PHE A 5 15.01 -12.53 12.92
N SER A 6 15.96 -13.42 13.05
CA SER A 6 15.72 -14.85 13.34
C SER A 6 16.50 -15.26 14.56
N VAL A 7 15.86 -15.95 15.46
CA VAL A 7 16.50 -16.55 16.64
C VAL A 7 16.73 -18.04 16.32
N LYS A 8 17.99 -18.48 16.38
CA LYS A 8 18.36 -19.89 16.24
C LYS A 8 18.64 -20.47 17.60
N LEU A 9 17.90 -21.47 17.99
CA LEU A 9 18.13 -22.23 19.22
C LEU A 9 19.06 -23.41 18.96
N ASN A 10 20.00 -23.65 19.85
CA ASN A 10 20.91 -24.79 19.84
C ASN A 10 20.87 -25.53 21.19
N ARG A 11 21.69 -26.58 21.36
CA ARG A 11 21.69 -27.40 22.58
C ARG A 11 22.13 -26.64 23.85
N THR A 12 22.75 -25.48 23.71
CA THR A 12 23.21 -24.64 24.83
C THR A 12 22.31 -23.44 25.08
N SER A 13 21.25 -23.27 24.28
CA SER A 13 20.29 -22.18 24.43
C SER A 13 19.46 -22.40 25.70
N GLN A 14 19.36 -21.38 26.52
CA GLN A 14 18.48 -21.34 27.67
C GLN A 14 17.28 -20.46 27.33
N ILE A 15 16.08 -20.91 27.66
CA ILE A 15 14.84 -20.17 27.46
C ILE A 15 14.23 -19.98 28.84
N GLU A 16 14.13 -18.73 29.26
CA GLU A 16 13.44 -18.36 30.50
C GLU A 16 12.12 -17.68 30.11
N PRO A 17 10.98 -18.15 30.66
CA PRO A 17 9.72 -17.44 30.48
C PRO A 17 9.80 -16.12 31.27
N LEU A 18 9.51 -15.02 30.60
CA LEU A 18 9.38 -13.71 31.21
C LEU A 18 7.90 -13.46 31.51
N ASP A 19 7.60 -13.16 32.78
CA ASP A 19 6.25 -12.76 33.21
C ASP A 19 6.08 -11.23 33.00
N VAL A 20 6.18 -10.83 31.73
CA VAL A 20 5.97 -9.44 31.28
C VAL A 20 5.08 -9.44 30.05
N ASP A 21 4.05 -8.64 30.09
CA ASP A 21 3.26 -8.33 28.91
C ASP A 21 4.13 -7.54 27.94
N ILE A 22 4.63 -8.22 26.92
CA ILE A 22 5.31 -7.56 25.80
C ILE A 22 4.22 -7.20 24.79
N GLU A 23 3.83 -5.95 24.77
CA GLU A 23 3.09 -5.42 23.63
C GLU A 23 4.02 -5.44 22.41
N ILE A 24 3.84 -6.46 21.57
CA ILE A 24 4.41 -6.46 20.23
C ILE A 24 3.60 -5.46 19.40
N GLY A 25 3.82 -4.18 19.64
CA GLY A 25 3.30 -3.12 18.81
C GLY A 25 3.96 -3.22 17.44
N SER A 26 3.22 -3.54 16.41
CA SER A 26 3.63 -3.18 15.07
C SER A 26 3.71 -1.66 15.07
N GLN A 27 4.92 -1.10 15.12
CA GLN A 27 5.06 0.35 15.00
C GLN A 27 4.48 0.75 13.66
N ALA A 28 3.35 1.44 13.69
CA ALA A 28 2.78 2.04 12.49
C ALA A 28 3.83 3.01 11.95
N ALA A 29 4.30 2.74 10.75
CA ALA A 29 5.19 3.66 10.06
C ALA A 29 4.34 4.71 9.39
N GLU A 30 4.81 5.95 9.43
CA GLU A 30 4.20 7.08 8.72
C GLU A 30 5.09 7.51 7.55
N PHE A 31 4.46 7.94 6.49
CA PHE A 31 5.14 8.52 5.34
C PHE A 31 4.23 9.56 4.67
N SER A 32 4.83 10.67 4.19
CA SER A 32 4.11 11.68 3.42
C SER A 32 4.91 12.00 2.15
N GLY A 33 4.23 12.05 1.02
CA GLY A 33 4.88 12.33 -0.26
C GLY A 33 3.93 12.32 -1.43
N ALA A 34 4.45 12.63 -2.62
CA ALA A 34 3.73 12.51 -3.88
C ALA A 34 3.62 11.04 -4.30
N LEU A 35 2.46 10.63 -4.80
CA LEU A 35 2.33 9.34 -5.47
C LEU A 35 2.91 9.49 -6.89
N VAL A 36 4.05 8.84 -7.13
CA VAL A 36 4.83 9.02 -8.38
C VAL A 36 4.70 7.86 -9.36
N ASP A 37 4.28 6.69 -8.88
CA ASP A 37 4.12 5.51 -9.73
C ASP A 37 2.99 4.60 -9.23
N VAL A 38 2.26 4.01 -10.18
CA VAL A 38 1.29 2.93 -9.95
C VAL A 38 1.83 1.66 -10.59
N GLN A 39 2.40 0.80 -9.77
CA GLN A 39 3.13 -0.39 -10.19
C GLN A 39 2.24 -1.44 -10.86
N LYS A 40 2.84 -2.28 -11.71
CA LYS A 40 2.19 -3.47 -12.27
C LYS A 40 1.64 -4.37 -11.17
N GLY A 41 0.44 -4.92 -11.40
CA GLY A 41 -0.31 -5.70 -10.42
C GLY A 41 -1.15 -4.83 -9.49
N SER A 42 -1.34 -3.55 -9.84
CA SER A 42 -2.40 -2.68 -9.36
C SER A 42 -3.67 -2.85 -10.20
N GLY A 43 -4.77 -2.28 -9.73
CA GLY A 43 -6.07 -2.38 -10.38
C GLY A 43 -6.75 -3.70 -10.08
N LEU A 44 -7.43 -4.24 -11.08
CA LEU A 44 -8.18 -5.47 -10.98
C LEU A 44 -7.24 -6.69 -11.00
N ILE A 45 -7.23 -7.45 -9.91
CA ILE A 45 -6.42 -8.65 -9.74
C ILE A 45 -7.28 -9.86 -9.44
N LYS A 46 -6.69 -11.06 -9.54
CA LYS A 46 -7.31 -12.29 -9.02
C LYS A 46 -6.53 -12.82 -7.82
N ARG A 47 -7.25 -13.27 -6.80
CA ARG A 47 -6.69 -13.92 -5.62
C ARG A 47 -7.08 -15.39 -5.54
N CYS A 48 -6.18 -16.18 -4.99
CA CYS A 48 -6.48 -17.56 -4.64
C CYS A 48 -7.63 -17.62 -3.61
N PRO A 49 -8.67 -18.42 -3.83
CA PRO A 49 -9.78 -18.52 -2.87
C PRO A 49 -9.35 -19.12 -1.52
N VAL A 50 -8.27 -19.91 -1.51
CA VAL A 50 -7.77 -20.62 -0.33
C VAL A 50 -6.82 -19.74 0.48
N CYS A 51 -5.66 -19.34 -0.09
CA CYS A 51 -4.63 -18.60 0.65
C CYS A 51 -4.67 -17.08 0.45
N LYS A 52 -5.62 -16.54 -0.31
CA LYS A 52 -5.82 -15.10 -0.61
C LYS A 52 -4.64 -14.41 -1.29
N ARG A 53 -3.57 -15.12 -1.64
CA ARG A 53 -2.45 -14.56 -2.43
C ARG A 53 -2.89 -14.19 -3.83
N SER A 54 -2.28 -13.16 -4.39
CA SER A 54 -2.54 -12.76 -5.78
C SER A 54 -2.06 -13.84 -6.74
N LEU A 55 -2.86 -14.13 -7.75
CA LEU A 55 -2.53 -15.10 -8.79
C LEU A 55 -1.67 -14.45 -9.87
N ALA A 56 -0.65 -15.19 -10.33
CA ALA A 56 0.11 -14.86 -11.52
C ALA A 56 -0.41 -15.73 -12.68
N LYS A 57 -1.02 -15.08 -13.68
CA LYS A 57 -1.61 -15.78 -14.85
C LYS A 57 -2.56 -16.94 -14.47
N GLY A 58 -3.35 -16.76 -13.40
CA GLY A 58 -4.33 -17.76 -12.94
C GLY A 58 -3.71 -18.92 -12.13
N VAL A 59 -2.43 -18.82 -11.76
CA VAL A 59 -1.73 -19.86 -10.99
C VAL A 59 -1.37 -19.34 -9.61
N CYS A 60 -1.71 -20.10 -8.57
CA CYS A 60 -1.25 -19.90 -7.21
C CYS A 60 0.05 -20.68 -6.99
N THR A 61 1.03 -20.08 -6.33
CA THR A 61 2.31 -20.73 -6.02
C THR A 61 2.18 -21.94 -5.09
N GLU A 62 1.13 -21.96 -4.25
CA GLU A 62 0.87 -23.06 -3.29
C GLU A 62 -0.21 -24.03 -3.77
N HIS A 63 -1.24 -23.54 -4.49
CA HIS A 63 -2.41 -24.33 -4.84
C HIS A 63 -2.52 -24.63 -6.34
N GLY A 64 -1.51 -24.24 -7.13
CA GLY A 64 -1.49 -24.48 -8.57
C GLY A 64 -2.56 -23.67 -9.34
N LYS A 65 -3.10 -24.25 -10.39
CA LYS A 65 -4.14 -23.60 -11.21
C LYS A 65 -5.47 -23.60 -10.46
N VAL A 66 -6.00 -22.41 -10.16
CA VAL A 66 -7.26 -22.22 -9.43
C VAL A 66 -8.10 -21.15 -10.12
N ASP A 67 -9.42 -21.24 -9.98
CA ASP A 67 -10.30 -20.15 -10.36
C ASP A 67 -10.26 -19.07 -9.26
N GLY A 68 -9.63 -17.95 -9.58
CA GLY A 68 -9.38 -16.87 -8.64
C GLY A 68 -10.59 -15.96 -8.46
N THR A 69 -10.76 -15.45 -7.24
CA THR A 69 -11.73 -14.38 -6.95
C THR A 69 -11.15 -13.02 -7.30
N TYR A 70 -11.94 -12.17 -7.93
CA TYR A 70 -11.53 -10.80 -8.24
C TYR A 70 -11.35 -9.97 -6.97
N ASP A 71 -10.38 -9.08 -7.00
CA ASP A 71 -10.09 -8.12 -5.97
C ASP A 71 -9.48 -6.85 -6.57
N LEU A 72 -9.51 -5.75 -5.82
CA LEU A 72 -8.97 -4.46 -6.22
C LEU A 72 -7.89 -4.05 -5.24
N ARG A 73 -6.76 -3.56 -5.74
CA ARG A 73 -5.67 -3.02 -4.91
C ARG A 73 -4.81 -2.03 -5.68
N ILE A 74 -4.06 -1.23 -4.94
CA ILE A 74 -3.01 -0.40 -5.51
C ILE A 74 -1.66 -0.79 -4.91
N LYS A 75 -0.66 -0.97 -5.76
CA LYS A 75 0.76 -0.96 -5.44
C LYS A 75 1.33 0.31 -6.02
N ALA A 76 1.85 1.17 -5.18
CA ALA A 76 2.33 2.46 -5.62
C ALA A 76 3.66 2.81 -4.96
N VAL A 77 4.27 3.88 -5.44
CA VAL A 77 5.46 4.49 -4.87
C VAL A 77 5.12 5.91 -4.48
N LEU A 78 5.39 6.26 -3.23
CA LEU A 78 5.39 7.64 -2.76
C LEU A 78 6.83 8.15 -2.65
N ASP A 79 7.02 9.43 -2.98
CA ASP A 79 8.30 10.13 -2.93
C ASP A 79 8.16 11.43 -2.14
N ASP A 80 9.00 11.62 -1.12
CA ASP A 80 9.05 12.85 -0.29
C ASP A 80 10.17 13.83 -0.76
N GLY A 81 10.81 13.54 -1.89
CA GLY A 81 11.97 14.28 -2.41
C GLY A 81 13.30 13.88 -1.79
N ARG A 82 13.32 12.99 -0.81
CA ARG A 82 14.52 12.45 -0.14
C ARG A 82 14.52 10.93 -0.13
N ARG A 83 13.36 10.32 0.02
CA ARG A 83 13.17 8.88 0.13
C ARG A 83 11.94 8.47 -0.66
N VAL A 84 11.96 7.24 -1.12
CA VAL A 84 10.80 6.59 -1.73
C VAL A 84 10.26 5.50 -0.81
N GLN A 85 8.94 5.32 -0.82
CA GLN A 85 8.28 4.27 -0.06
C GLN A 85 7.31 3.50 -0.96
N ASP A 86 7.57 2.18 -1.10
CA ASP A 86 6.59 1.28 -1.69
C ASP A 86 5.38 1.12 -0.77
N VAL A 87 4.18 1.26 -1.31
CA VAL A 87 2.93 1.15 -0.55
C VAL A 87 2.00 0.12 -1.15
N LEU A 88 1.20 -0.49 -0.30
CA LEU A 88 0.14 -1.40 -0.68
C LEU A 88 -1.18 -0.91 -0.08
N ILE A 89 -2.14 -0.59 -0.95
CA ILE A 89 -3.46 -0.08 -0.58
C ILE A 89 -4.49 -1.19 -0.84
N ASN A 90 -5.30 -1.49 0.15
CA ASN A 90 -6.35 -2.51 0.09
C ASN A 90 -7.54 -2.07 -0.75
N ARG A 91 -8.50 -2.99 -0.96
CA ARG A 91 -9.69 -2.74 -1.78
C ARG A 91 -10.52 -1.57 -1.29
N GLU A 92 -10.91 -1.56 -0.02
CA GLU A 92 -11.79 -0.52 0.54
C GLU A 92 -11.23 0.88 0.36
N THR A 93 -9.95 1.03 0.66
CA THR A 93 -9.24 2.31 0.49
C THR A 93 -9.08 2.66 -0.99
N THR A 94 -8.83 1.68 -1.86
CA THR A 94 -8.75 1.89 -3.31
C THR A 94 -10.09 2.37 -3.87
N GLU A 95 -11.19 1.71 -3.53
CA GLU A 95 -12.55 2.09 -3.96
C GLU A 95 -12.87 3.54 -3.54
N ARG A 96 -12.55 3.90 -2.30
CA ARG A 96 -12.75 5.26 -1.78
C ARG A 96 -11.90 6.31 -2.50
N LEU A 97 -10.62 6.03 -2.72
CA LEU A 97 -9.69 6.98 -3.36
C LEU A 97 -9.99 7.22 -4.84
N VAL A 98 -10.36 6.17 -5.53
CA VAL A 98 -10.58 6.20 -6.99
C VAL A 98 -12.03 6.51 -7.31
N GLY A 99 -12.97 6.25 -6.39
CA GLY A 99 -14.39 6.35 -6.64
C GLY A 99 -14.84 5.29 -7.66
N LEU A 100 -14.34 4.06 -7.52
CA LEU A 100 -14.61 2.93 -8.43
C LEU A 100 -14.76 1.66 -7.61
N THR A 101 -15.93 1.05 -7.62
CA THR A 101 -16.19 -0.22 -6.95
C THR A 101 -15.56 -1.40 -7.69
N LEU A 102 -15.41 -2.53 -6.98
CA LEU A 102 -14.89 -3.75 -7.60
C LEU A 102 -15.75 -4.21 -8.80
N ASP A 103 -17.07 -4.09 -8.71
CA ASP A 103 -17.97 -4.53 -9.79
C ASP A 103 -17.87 -3.61 -11.00
N GLU A 104 -17.79 -2.31 -10.81
CA GLU A 104 -17.53 -1.34 -11.88
C GLU A 104 -16.16 -1.58 -12.54
N ALA A 105 -15.13 -1.84 -11.76
CA ALA A 105 -13.81 -2.19 -12.28
C ALA A 105 -13.84 -3.47 -13.13
N ARG A 106 -14.62 -4.48 -12.71
CA ARG A 106 -14.83 -5.70 -13.49
C ARG A 106 -15.56 -5.44 -14.80
N MET A 107 -16.63 -4.65 -14.77
CA MET A 107 -17.39 -4.28 -15.96
C MET A 107 -16.50 -3.53 -16.97
N MET A 108 -15.77 -2.52 -16.47
CA MET A 108 -14.82 -1.76 -17.30
C MET A 108 -13.77 -2.67 -17.97
N ALA A 109 -13.18 -3.59 -17.22
CA ALA A 109 -12.19 -4.52 -17.75
C ALA A 109 -12.79 -5.51 -18.78
N MET A 110 -14.05 -5.92 -18.60
CA MET A 110 -14.77 -6.80 -19.53
C MET A 110 -15.13 -6.07 -20.82
N GLU A 111 -15.61 -4.84 -20.74
CA GLU A 111 -15.95 -4.02 -21.91
C GLU A 111 -14.71 -3.68 -22.75
N ALA A 112 -13.61 -3.34 -22.09
CA ALA A 112 -12.35 -3.04 -22.77
C ALA A 112 -11.58 -4.30 -23.23
N LEU A 113 -11.99 -5.50 -22.79
CA LEU A 113 -11.25 -6.76 -22.96
C LEU A 113 -9.80 -6.68 -22.45
N ASP A 114 -9.55 -5.77 -21.49
CA ASP A 114 -8.24 -5.49 -20.93
C ASP A 114 -8.33 -5.10 -19.46
N HIS A 115 -7.59 -5.79 -18.60
CA HIS A 115 -7.53 -5.48 -17.17
C HIS A 115 -6.67 -4.24 -16.86
N GLU A 116 -5.77 -3.84 -17.77
CA GLU A 116 -4.87 -2.69 -17.58
C GLU A 116 -5.64 -1.36 -17.61
N VAL A 117 -6.84 -1.30 -18.19
CA VAL A 117 -7.67 -0.09 -18.20
C VAL A 117 -7.96 0.41 -16.78
N VAL A 118 -8.17 -0.50 -15.82
CA VAL A 118 -8.41 -0.15 -14.41
C VAL A 118 -7.16 0.45 -13.78
N ARG A 119 -5.97 -0.11 -14.06
CA ARG A 119 -4.71 0.45 -13.58
C ARG A 119 -4.46 1.85 -14.15
N SER A 120 -4.68 2.03 -15.45
CA SER A 120 -4.52 3.33 -16.12
C SER A 120 -5.46 4.40 -15.56
N LEU A 121 -6.70 4.03 -15.21
CA LEU A 121 -7.62 4.94 -14.53
C LEU A 121 -7.09 5.34 -13.14
N ILE A 122 -6.60 4.39 -12.36
CA ILE A 122 -6.01 4.66 -11.04
C ILE A 122 -4.82 5.61 -11.19
N GLU A 123 -3.93 5.32 -12.14
CA GLU A 123 -2.75 6.13 -12.43
C GLU A 123 -3.14 7.58 -12.79
N SER A 124 -4.10 7.77 -13.70
CA SER A 124 -4.57 9.10 -14.12
C SER A 124 -5.20 9.91 -12.98
N LYS A 125 -5.78 9.24 -11.97
CA LYS A 125 -6.43 9.91 -10.84
C LYS A 125 -5.48 10.24 -9.69
N LEU A 126 -4.44 9.45 -9.48
CA LEU A 126 -3.65 9.51 -8.25
C LEU A 126 -2.21 9.98 -8.45
N VAL A 127 -1.60 9.78 -9.62
CA VAL A 127 -0.22 10.22 -9.87
C VAL A 127 -0.13 11.74 -9.82
N GLY A 128 0.88 12.24 -9.10
CA GLY A 128 1.11 13.66 -8.87
C GLY A 128 0.40 14.24 -7.64
N ARG A 129 -0.49 13.47 -6.99
CA ARG A 129 -1.16 13.92 -5.76
C ARG A 129 -0.31 13.58 -4.54
N TYR A 130 -0.43 14.40 -3.49
CA TYR A 130 0.29 14.24 -2.24
C TYR A 130 -0.58 13.56 -1.19
N PHE A 131 0.02 12.61 -0.46
CA PHE A 131 -0.67 11.85 0.56
C PHE A 131 0.17 11.74 1.83
N ALA A 132 -0.50 11.80 2.99
CA ALA A 132 0.02 11.32 4.26
C ALA A 132 -0.59 9.94 4.54
N ILE A 133 0.25 8.96 4.80
CA ILE A 133 -0.15 7.58 5.00
C ILE A 133 0.44 7.02 6.29
N ALA A 134 -0.28 6.07 6.92
CA ALA A 134 0.25 5.30 8.04
C ALA A 134 -0.22 3.84 7.96
N GLY A 135 0.58 2.95 8.54
CA GLY A 135 0.30 1.53 8.63
C GLY A 135 1.54 0.70 8.93
N PRO A 136 1.39 -0.62 9.12
CA PRO A 136 2.52 -1.50 9.41
C PRO A 136 3.41 -1.71 8.20
N ARG A 137 4.70 -1.91 8.45
CA ARG A 137 5.65 -2.33 7.41
C ARG A 137 5.68 -3.85 7.29
N VAL A 138 5.54 -4.33 6.07
CA VAL A 138 5.72 -5.75 5.72
C VAL A 138 6.70 -5.83 4.55
N ASP A 139 7.85 -6.39 4.82
CA ASP A 139 9.00 -6.39 3.89
C ASP A 139 9.35 -4.94 3.48
N ARG A 140 9.29 -4.61 2.19
CA ARG A 140 9.54 -3.26 1.67
C ARG A 140 8.29 -2.37 1.61
N TYR A 141 7.11 -2.98 1.76
CA TYR A 141 5.84 -2.26 1.63
C TYR A 141 5.38 -1.69 2.96
N LEU A 142 4.82 -0.48 2.92
CA LEU A 142 3.94 0.02 3.95
C LEU A 142 2.50 -0.38 3.57
N LEU A 143 1.86 -1.17 4.43
CA LEU A 143 0.45 -1.54 4.25
C LEU A 143 -0.41 -0.38 4.73
N VAL A 144 -1.07 0.31 3.82
CA VAL A 144 -1.81 1.52 4.13
C VAL A 144 -3.09 1.19 4.89
N GLU A 145 -3.15 1.61 6.16
CA GLU A 145 -4.35 1.58 7.01
C GLU A 145 -5.06 2.93 7.00
N THR A 146 -4.30 4.02 7.06
CA THR A 146 -4.82 5.37 6.94
C THR A 146 -4.16 6.11 5.78
N ILE A 147 -4.95 6.89 5.05
CA ILE A 147 -4.49 7.73 3.95
C ILE A 147 -5.32 9.00 3.91
N ASN A 148 -4.64 10.13 3.93
CA ASN A 148 -5.22 11.45 3.79
C ASN A 148 -4.53 12.17 2.64
N GLU A 149 -5.31 12.77 1.76
CA GLU A 149 -4.77 13.63 0.73
C GLU A 149 -4.31 14.96 1.35
N LEU A 150 -3.10 15.35 1.02
CA LEU A 150 -2.55 16.64 1.41
C LEU A 150 -2.92 17.67 0.35
N MET A 151 -3.50 18.79 0.82
CA MET A 151 -3.81 19.91 -0.07
C MET A 151 -2.52 20.52 -0.63
N PRO A 152 -2.52 20.99 -1.87
CA PRO A 152 -1.39 21.72 -2.42
C PRO A 152 -1.05 22.94 -1.54
N VAL A 153 0.24 23.21 -1.39
CA VAL A 153 0.71 24.41 -0.71
C VAL A 153 0.29 25.63 -1.56
N THR A 154 -0.48 26.53 -0.94
CA THR A 154 -0.91 27.78 -1.56
C THR A 154 0.02 28.93 -1.17
N GLU A 155 0.02 30.04 -1.94
CA GLU A 155 0.75 31.25 -1.56
C GLU A 155 0.40 31.70 -0.15
N SER A 156 -0.88 31.68 0.21
CA SER A 156 -1.31 32.06 1.57
C SER A 156 -0.75 31.15 2.65
N SER A 157 -0.54 29.86 2.37
CA SER A 157 0.11 28.92 3.30
C SER A 157 1.59 29.26 3.50
N VAL A 158 2.26 29.72 2.43
CA VAL A 158 3.66 30.17 2.50
C VAL A 158 3.76 31.47 3.30
N ASP A 159 2.90 32.44 3.05
CA ASP A 159 2.87 33.71 3.75
C ASP A 159 2.60 33.53 5.26
N GLU A 160 1.70 32.62 5.62
CA GLU A 160 1.45 32.29 7.02
C GLU A 160 2.68 31.65 7.69
N LEU A 161 3.39 30.74 7.00
CA LEU A 161 4.63 30.16 7.51
C LEU A 161 5.74 31.19 7.65
N MET A 162 5.89 32.08 6.68
CA MET A 162 6.87 33.17 6.72
C MET A 162 6.60 34.11 7.91
N SER A 163 5.35 34.52 8.09
CA SER A 163 4.95 35.38 9.21
C SER A 163 5.22 34.73 10.58
N ARG A 164 5.04 33.43 10.69
CA ARG A 164 5.36 32.69 11.93
C ARG A 164 6.85 32.60 12.19
N MET A 165 7.68 32.53 11.15
CA MET A 165 9.15 32.50 11.28
C MET A 165 9.69 33.89 11.70
N GLU A 166 9.10 35.00 11.24
CA GLU A 166 9.49 36.35 11.58
C GLU A 166 9.07 36.75 13.02
N ALA A 167 8.14 36.00 13.62
CA ALA A 167 7.66 36.24 14.98
C ALA A 167 8.49 35.54 16.08
N ILE A 168 9.58 34.83 15.72
CA ILE A 168 10.53 34.16 16.63
C ILE A 168 11.77 35.05 16.80
#